data_149be0b7c0ac70f87de63c2f5933592d
#
_entry.id   149be0b7c0ac70f87de63c2f5933592d
#
_cell.length_a   1.000
_cell.length_b   1.000
_cell.length_c   1.000
_cell.angle_alpha   90.00
_cell.angle_beta   90.00
_cell.angle_gamma   90.00
#
_symmetry.space_group_name_H-M   'P 1'
#
loop_
_entity.id
_entity.type
_entity.pdbx_description
1 polymer ?
#
loop_
_entity_poly.entity_id
_entity_poly.type
_entity_poly.pdbx_seq_one_letter_code
_entity_poly.pdbx_strand_id
1 'polypeptide(L)'
;PFTRKIHKLDGKFYINPDGLEWKRAKWPKPVQAYLKYSEKVMTRYADLVISDNPGIETYIQDTYPWSKTTYIAYGTDLSPTTLTNQDAKVRDIYKTWNTYEKNYYLILGRFVPENNYETAIREFMSSSTKRDLIIICNHESNAYFEELRSKTQFDKDPRVKFVGTVYDQDLLKYIRKEAFAYIHGHEVGGTNPGLLEAMAQTDLNLVLGVSFNRSVAQDTARYWKKDEGNLSHLIDQVDAISDYSELGKLAKENMKQNFTWEKIVGEYEELFLS
;
A
#
# COMPACT_ATOMS: atom_id res chain seq x y z
N PRO A 1 6.90 11.27 -32.05
CA PRO A 1 7.76 10.76 -33.13
C PRO A 1 7.88 9.23 -33.15
N PHE A 2 7.98 8.55 -31.98
CA PHE A 2 8.13 7.09 -31.90
C PHE A 2 6.83 6.35 -32.26
N THR A 3 5.68 6.82 -31.83
CA THR A 3 4.37 6.22 -32.12
C THR A 3 4.09 6.08 -33.63
N ARG A 4 4.45 7.10 -34.45
CA ARG A 4 4.34 7.01 -35.88
C ARG A 4 5.19 5.88 -36.50
N LYS A 5 6.34 5.54 -35.93
CA LYS A 5 7.16 4.42 -36.36
C LYS A 5 6.53 3.08 -35.98
N ILE A 6 5.97 3.01 -34.75
CA ILE A 6 5.25 1.84 -34.25
C ILE A 6 4.05 1.54 -35.17
N HIS A 7 3.22 2.53 -35.46
CA HIS A 7 2.04 2.38 -36.32
C HIS A 7 2.40 1.99 -37.76
N LYS A 8 3.56 2.41 -38.27
CA LYS A 8 4.03 1.97 -39.59
C LYS A 8 4.40 0.48 -39.64
N LEU A 9 4.57 -0.16 -38.50
CA LEU A 9 4.86 -1.57 -38.33
C LEU A 9 3.64 -2.34 -37.81
N ASP A 10 2.43 -1.75 -37.94
CA ASP A 10 1.16 -2.28 -37.41
C ASP A 10 1.18 -2.55 -35.90
N GLY A 11 2.10 -1.88 -35.18
CA GLY A 11 2.21 -1.99 -33.74
C GLY A 11 1.26 -1.03 -33.01
N LYS A 12 0.85 -1.39 -31.81
CA LYS A 12 0.08 -0.56 -30.86
C LYS A 12 1.00 -0.03 -29.77
N PHE A 13 0.70 1.15 -29.25
CA PHE A 13 1.45 1.79 -28.17
C PHE A 13 0.55 1.98 -26.95
N TYR A 14 0.76 1.15 -25.93
CA TYR A 14 0.05 1.21 -24.65
C TYR A 14 0.93 1.84 -23.59
N ILE A 15 0.33 2.58 -22.66
CA ILE A 15 1.03 3.19 -21.52
C ILE A 15 0.31 2.87 -20.21
N ASN A 16 1.10 2.74 -19.15
CA ASN A 16 0.59 2.78 -17.78
C ASN A 16 1.20 4.02 -17.08
N PRO A 17 0.39 4.99 -16.62
CA PRO A 17 0.88 6.22 -15.99
C PRO A 17 1.36 6.04 -14.55
N ASP A 18 1.19 4.86 -13.95
CA ASP A 18 1.59 4.54 -12.56
C ASP A 18 1.10 5.59 -11.55
N GLY A 19 -0.17 5.88 -11.52
CA GLY A 19 -0.75 6.84 -10.58
C GLY A 19 -0.34 8.29 -10.84
N LEU A 20 -0.42 9.13 -9.81
CA LEU A 20 -0.24 10.59 -9.91
C LEU A 20 1.19 11.01 -9.52
N GLU A 21 2.21 10.57 -10.26
CA GLU A 21 3.62 10.79 -9.91
C GLU A 21 3.96 12.28 -9.73
N TRP A 22 3.30 13.16 -10.50
CA TRP A 22 3.48 14.60 -10.39
C TRP A 22 2.95 15.21 -9.07
N LYS A 23 2.11 14.50 -8.30
CA LYS A 23 1.62 14.93 -6.98
C LYS A 23 2.59 14.58 -5.84
N ARG A 24 3.60 13.76 -6.08
CA ARG A 24 4.49 13.31 -5.01
C ARG A 24 5.38 14.42 -4.49
N ALA A 25 5.44 14.56 -3.17
CA ALA A 25 6.19 15.61 -2.47
C ALA A 25 7.71 15.54 -2.71
N LYS A 26 8.25 14.39 -3.09
CA LYS A 26 9.68 14.21 -3.41
C LYS A 26 10.15 15.07 -4.60
N TRP A 27 9.23 15.53 -5.46
CA TRP A 27 9.58 16.30 -6.64
C TRP A 27 9.42 17.80 -6.41
N PRO A 28 10.41 18.64 -6.75
CA PRO A 28 10.25 20.09 -6.74
C PRO A 28 9.25 20.55 -7.81
N LYS A 29 8.62 21.69 -7.60
CA LYS A 29 7.54 22.23 -8.47
C LYS A 29 7.85 22.20 -9.97
N PRO A 30 9.07 22.56 -10.46
CA PRO A 30 9.36 22.50 -11.90
C PRO A 30 9.30 21.06 -12.44
N VAL A 31 9.76 20.07 -11.64
CA VAL A 31 9.70 18.64 -12.02
C VAL A 31 8.26 18.15 -12.01
N GLN A 32 7.45 18.55 -11.03
CA GLN A 32 6.01 18.24 -11.00
C GLN A 32 5.30 18.76 -12.26
N ALA A 33 5.60 20.00 -12.67
CA ALA A 33 5.05 20.58 -13.90
C ALA A 33 5.50 19.82 -15.16
N TYR A 34 6.77 19.42 -15.22
CA TYR A 34 7.30 18.58 -16.32
C TYR A 34 6.63 17.20 -16.37
N LEU A 35 6.46 16.54 -15.22
CA LEU A 35 5.79 15.24 -15.14
C LEU A 35 4.33 15.35 -15.57
N LYS A 36 3.62 16.41 -15.16
CA LYS A 36 2.25 16.68 -15.58
C LYS A 36 2.13 16.92 -17.08
N TYR A 37 3.08 17.68 -17.65
CA TYR A 37 3.17 17.86 -19.09
C TYR A 37 3.47 16.55 -19.83
N SER A 38 4.37 15.74 -19.30
CA SER A 38 4.72 14.43 -19.87
C SER A 38 3.52 13.47 -19.87
N GLU A 39 2.74 13.46 -18.80
CA GLU A 39 1.47 12.69 -18.70
C GLU A 39 0.51 13.12 -19.83
N LYS A 40 0.32 14.43 -20.03
CA LYS A 40 -0.51 14.94 -21.12
C LYS A 40 -0.01 14.49 -22.49
N VAL A 41 1.30 14.51 -22.71
CA VAL A 41 1.90 14.07 -23.99
C VAL A 41 1.74 12.55 -24.17
N MET A 42 1.99 11.77 -23.13
CA MET A 42 1.82 10.32 -23.19
C MET A 42 0.37 9.93 -23.53
N THR A 43 -0.59 10.51 -22.81
CA THR A 43 -2.03 10.24 -23.04
C THR A 43 -2.50 10.69 -24.44
N ARG A 44 -1.88 11.72 -25.02
CA ARG A 44 -2.21 12.20 -26.38
C ARG A 44 -1.78 11.25 -27.49
N TYR A 45 -0.71 10.49 -27.28
CA TYR A 45 -0.09 9.68 -28.30
C TYR A 45 -0.24 8.18 -28.09
N ALA A 46 -0.74 7.75 -26.93
CA ALA A 46 -1.03 6.35 -26.68
C ALA A 46 -2.28 5.90 -27.42
N ASP A 47 -2.27 4.66 -27.89
CA ASP A 47 -3.46 3.98 -28.45
C ASP A 47 -4.41 3.58 -27.31
N LEU A 48 -3.86 3.28 -26.13
CA LEU A 48 -4.59 2.95 -24.92
C LEU A 48 -3.78 3.33 -23.67
N VAL A 49 -4.46 3.85 -22.67
CA VAL A 49 -3.93 4.09 -21.32
C VAL A 49 -4.48 3.00 -20.40
N ILE A 50 -3.58 2.22 -19.82
CA ILE A 50 -3.91 1.16 -18.87
C ILE A 50 -3.70 1.74 -17.47
N SER A 51 -4.78 1.95 -16.72
CA SER A 51 -4.73 2.43 -15.35
C SER A 51 -4.73 1.26 -14.38
N ASP A 52 -3.96 1.35 -13.31
CA ASP A 52 -3.85 0.32 -12.28
C ASP A 52 -4.93 0.43 -11.19
N ASN A 53 -5.76 1.49 -11.26
CA ASN A 53 -6.83 1.76 -10.29
C ASN A 53 -8.00 2.50 -10.96
N PRO A 54 -9.27 2.17 -10.63
CA PRO A 54 -10.42 2.87 -11.18
C PRO A 54 -10.42 4.38 -10.96
N GLY A 55 -9.87 4.83 -9.81
CA GLY A 55 -9.73 6.27 -9.51
C GLY A 55 -8.72 6.97 -10.43
N ILE A 56 -7.65 6.26 -10.84
CA ILE A 56 -6.70 6.77 -11.84
C ILE A 56 -7.33 6.80 -13.22
N GLU A 57 -8.08 5.77 -13.59
CA GLU A 57 -8.80 5.73 -14.86
C GLU A 57 -9.77 6.92 -14.98
N THR A 58 -10.62 7.13 -13.97
CA THR A 58 -11.55 8.27 -13.91
C THR A 58 -10.79 9.60 -14.05
N TYR A 59 -9.69 9.77 -13.30
CA TYR A 59 -8.87 10.97 -13.39
C TYR A 59 -8.32 11.19 -14.81
N ILE A 60 -7.86 10.14 -15.51
CA ILE A 60 -7.37 10.25 -16.89
C ILE A 60 -8.49 10.61 -17.85
N GLN A 61 -9.66 9.99 -17.72
CA GLN A 61 -10.85 10.30 -18.54
C GLN A 61 -11.30 11.75 -18.39
N ASP A 62 -11.38 12.24 -17.15
CA ASP A 62 -11.80 13.61 -16.85
C ASP A 62 -10.78 14.66 -17.31
N THR A 63 -9.47 14.34 -17.14
CA THR A 63 -8.40 15.29 -17.46
C THR A 63 -8.03 15.29 -18.93
N TYR A 64 -8.14 14.12 -19.59
CA TYR A 64 -7.70 13.89 -20.96
C TYR A 64 -8.78 13.17 -21.80
N PRO A 65 -9.87 13.87 -22.17
CA PRO A 65 -11.05 13.26 -22.83
C PRO A 65 -10.75 12.60 -24.19
N TRP A 66 -9.56 12.86 -24.74
CA TRP A 66 -9.11 12.20 -25.98
C TRP A 66 -8.50 10.82 -25.77
N SER A 67 -8.27 10.41 -24.52
CA SER A 67 -7.61 9.15 -24.20
C SER A 67 -8.61 7.99 -24.21
N LYS A 68 -8.23 6.89 -24.85
CA LYS A 68 -8.87 5.60 -24.60
C LYS A 68 -8.25 5.02 -23.33
N THR A 69 -9.05 4.49 -22.45
CA THR A 69 -8.59 3.95 -21.16
C THR A 69 -9.13 2.56 -20.90
N THR A 70 -8.41 1.80 -20.12
CA THR A 70 -8.87 0.57 -19.48
C THR A 70 -8.25 0.45 -18.11
N TYR A 71 -8.85 -0.36 -17.24
CA TYR A 71 -8.36 -0.65 -15.91
C TYR A 71 -7.87 -2.08 -15.83
N ILE A 72 -6.59 -2.26 -15.45
CA ILE A 72 -6.01 -3.56 -15.09
C ILE A 72 -5.17 -3.35 -13.85
N ALA A 73 -5.54 -3.96 -12.73
CA ALA A 73 -4.87 -3.81 -11.45
C ALA A 73 -3.48 -4.48 -11.39
N TYR A 74 -2.84 -4.40 -10.23
CA TYR A 74 -1.72 -5.28 -9.88
C TYR A 74 -2.25 -6.57 -9.28
N GLY A 75 -1.47 -7.66 -9.46
CA GLY A 75 -1.72 -8.93 -8.81
C GLY A 75 -1.02 -9.05 -7.45
N THR A 76 -1.46 -10.00 -6.64
CA THR A 76 -0.82 -10.39 -5.38
C THR A 76 -0.72 -11.90 -5.26
N ASP A 77 0.24 -12.35 -4.45
CA ASP A 77 0.41 -13.75 -4.10
C ASP A 77 -0.43 -14.10 -2.86
N LEU A 78 -1.37 -15.00 -3.04
CA LEU A 78 -2.27 -15.48 -1.98
C LEU A 78 -1.74 -16.70 -1.24
N SER A 79 -0.59 -17.25 -1.65
CA SER A 79 -0.05 -18.42 -0.99
C SER A 79 0.27 -18.13 0.47
N PRO A 80 -0.13 -19.01 1.40
CA PRO A 80 0.17 -18.85 2.81
C PRO A 80 1.68 -18.97 3.05
N THR A 81 2.14 -18.42 4.17
CA THR A 81 3.49 -18.68 4.65
C THR A 81 3.66 -20.15 5.00
N THR A 82 4.85 -20.67 4.77
CA THR A 82 5.26 -22.03 5.21
C THR A 82 5.81 -22.03 6.63
N LEU A 83 6.08 -20.84 7.20
CA LEU A 83 6.69 -20.70 8.51
C LEU A 83 5.71 -20.89 9.65
N THR A 84 6.27 -21.30 10.77
CA THR A 84 5.60 -21.49 12.06
C THR A 84 6.38 -20.78 13.17
N ASN A 85 5.81 -20.67 14.35
CA ASN A 85 6.50 -20.13 15.54
C ASN A 85 7.68 -20.98 16.02
N GLN A 86 7.84 -22.19 15.49
CA GLN A 86 8.96 -23.07 15.81
C GLN A 86 10.21 -22.78 14.94
N ASP A 87 10.06 -22.04 13.86
CA ASP A 87 11.17 -21.69 12.99
C ASP A 87 12.15 -20.73 13.67
N ALA A 88 13.44 -21.00 13.55
CA ALA A 88 14.49 -20.22 14.22
C ALA A 88 14.41 -18.74 13.83
N LYS A 89 14.26 -18.44 12.53
CA LYS A 89 14.18 -17.05 12.06
C LYS A 89 12.97 -16.29 12.61
N VAL A 90 11.85 -16.98 12.87
CA VAL A 90 10.68 -16.39 13.50
C VAL A 90 10.96 -16.06 14.97
N ARG A 91 11.53 -17.01 15.70
CA ARG A 91 11.91 -16.78 17.10
C ARG A 91 12.94 -15.66 17.25
N ASP A 92 13.91 -15.61 16.34
CA ASP A 92 14.97 -14.58 16.36
C ASP A 92 14.42 -13.17 16.15
N ILE A 93 13.50 -12.97 15.19
CA ILE A 93 12.90 -11.63 14.98
C ILE A 93 12.05 -11.21 16.20
N TYR A 94 11.22 -12.11 16.76
CA TYR A 94 10.40 -11.77 17.91
C TYR A 94 11.23 -11.48 19.16
N LYS A 95 12.32 -12.22 19.35
CA LYS A 95 13.29 -11.95 20.42
C LYS A 95 13.97 -10.58 20.21
N THR A 96 14.42 -10.29 18.99
CA THR A 96 15.11 -9.04 18.65
C THR A 96 14.18 -7.84 18.77
N TRP A 97 12.93 -7.98 18.32
CA TRP A 97 11.93 -6.91 18.36
C TRP A 97 11.24 -6.80 19.72
N ASN A 98 11.49 -7.74 20.62
CA ASN A 98 10.83 -7.83 21.94
C ASN A 98 9.30 -7.74 21.80
N THR A 99 8.72 -8.59 20.97
CA THR A 99 7.27 -8.71 20.73
C THR A 99 6.88 -10.16 20.48
N TYR A 100 5.62 -10.44 20.20
CA TYR A 100 5.11 -11.79 19.91
C TYR A 100 3.88 -11.73 19.00
N GLU A 101 3.42 -12.88 18.54
CA GLU A 101 2.24 -13.05 17.67
C GLU A 101 1.02 -12.35 18.22
N LYS A 102 0.26 -11.69 17.32
CA LYS A 102 -0.96 -10.93 17.64
C LYS A 102 -0.79 -9.79 18.66
N ASN A 103 0.45 -9.46 19.03
CA ASN A 103 0.77 -8.36 19.96
C ASN A 103 1.24 -7.09 19.28
N TYR A 104 1.07 -6.95 17.99
CA TYR A 104 1.55 -5.75 17.30
C TYR A 104 0.66 -5.30 16.15
N TYR A 105 0.61 -3.99 15.99
CA TYR A 105 0.21 -3.31 14.76
C TYR A 105 1.43 -3.26 13.82
N LEU A 106 1.21 -3.42 12.54
CA LEU A 106 2.27 -3.45 11.53
C LEU A 106 2.13 -2.28 10.55
N ILE A 107 3.21 -1.54 10.33
CA ILE A 107 3.38 -0.68 9.16
C ILE A 107 4.54 -1.24 8.34
N LEU A 108 4.32 -1.47 7.05
CA LEU A 108 5.34 -1.96 6.13
C LEU A 108 5.27 -1.20 4.81
N GLY A 109 6.36 -0.58 4.40
CA GLY A 109 6.39 0.15 3.14
C GLY A 109 7.58 1.10 3.00
N ARG A 110 7.58 1.85 1.91
CA ARG A 110 8.59 2.89 1.66
C ARG A 110 8.50 3.98 2.72
N PHE A 111 9.64 4.40 3.23
CA PHE A 111 9.72 5.44 4.25
C PHE A 111 9.69 6.83 3.60
N VAL A 112 8.49 7.29 3.28
CA VAL A 112 8.21 8.57 2.60
C VAL A 112 7.01 9.27 3.26
N PRO A 113 6.94 10.62 3.23
CA PRO A 113 5.86 11.39 3.87
C PRO A 113 4.46 10.99 3.38
N GLU A 114 4.30 10.62 2.11
CA GLU A 114 3.03 10.24 1.51
C GLU A 114 2.43 8.95 2.09
N ASN A 115 3.20 8.20 2.88
CA ASN A 115 2.72 7.04 3.62
C ASN A 115 2.22 7.40 5.03
N ASN A 116 2.17 8.70 5.38
CA ASN A 116 1.58 9.23 6.61
C ASN A 116 2.13 8.63 7.91
N TYR A 117 3.44 8.33 7.95
CA TYR A 117 4.10 7.80 9.15
C TYR A 117 3.92 8.72 10.37
N GLU A 118 4.03 10.05 10.18
CA GLU A 118 3.86 11.02 11.27
C GLU A 118 2.48 10.89 11.91
N THR A 119 1.41 10.90 11.10
CA THR A 119 0.05 10.75 11.61
C THR A 119 -0.14 9.39 12.27
N ALA A 120 0.26 8.31 11.62
CA ALA A 120 0.07 6.96 12.15
C ALA A 120 0.77 6.75 13.50
N ILE A 121 2.01 7.22 13.64
CA ILE A 121 2.77 7.11 14.88
C ILE A 121 2.16 7.98 15.99
N ARG A 122 1.82 9.24 15.70
CA ARG A 122 1.22 10.16 16.68
C ARG A 122 -0.11 9.60 17.21
N GLU A 123 -0.97 9.15 16.33
CA GLU A 123 -2.25 8.56 16.67
C GLU A 123 -2.11 7.25 17.44
N PHE A 124 -1.15 6.39 17.03
CA PHE A 124 -0.85 5.17 17.78
C PHE A 124 -0.38 5.48 19.21
N MET A 125 0.55 6.43 19.38
CA MET A 125 1.06 6.83 20.69
C MET A 125 -0.05 7.43 21.59
N SER A 126 -1.04 8.08 20.97
CA SER A 126 -2.20 8.66 21.68
C SER A 126 -3.25 7.63 22.08
N SER A 127 -3.20 6.42 21.52
CA SER A 127 -4.13 5.33 21.85
C SER A 127 -3.78 4.65 23.17
N SER A 128 -4.77 3.99 23.78
CA SER A 128 -4.60 3.25 25.03
C SER A 128 -4.07 1.82 24.84
N THR A 129 -3.84 1.40 23.59
CA THR A 129 -3.36 0.05 23.25
C THR A 129 -2.10 -0.33 24.02
N LYS A 130 -2.00 -1.60 24.40
CA LYS A 130 -0.78 -2.16 25.04
C LYS A 130 0.08 -2.93 24.03
N ARG A 131 -0.38 -3.05 22.80
CA ARG A 131 0.37 -3.70 21.72
C ARG A 131 1.49 -2.81 21.21
N ASP A 132 2.43 -3.43 20.54
CA ASP A 132 3.54 -2.73 19.86
C ASP A 132 3.10 -2.16 18.50
N LEU A 133 3.84 -1.17 18.01
CA LEU A 133 3.83 -0.74 16.62
C LEU A 133 5.16 -1.13 15.98
N ILE A 134 5.12 -2.17 15.14
CA ILE A 134 6.28 -2.62 14.38
C ILE A 134 6.30 -1.90 13.03
N ILE A 135 7.40 -1.21 12.74
CA ILE A 135 7.58 -0.44 11.51
C ILE A 135 8.73 -1.05 10.72
N ILE A 136 8.40 -1.69 9.60
CA ILE A 136 9.36 -2.28 8.66
C ILE A 136 9.56 -1.33 7.50
N CYS A 137 10.69 -0.65 7.44
CA CYS A 137 11.05 0.28 6.37
C CYS A 137 12.56 0.52 6.32
N ASN A 138 13.04 1.05 5.20
CA ASN A 138 14.43 1.54 5.11
C ASN A 138 14.49 2.98 5.66
N HIS A 139 14.77 3.13 6.96
CA HIS A 139 14.87 4.42 7.65
C HIS A 139 16.30 4.86 7.92
N GLU A 140 17.29 3.99 7.74
CA GLU A 140 18.69 4.29 8.02
C GLU A 140 19.21 5.46 7.15
N SER A 141 19.92 6.38 7.76
CA SER A 141 20.49 7.58 7.09
C SER A 141 19.45 8.44 6.34
N ASN A 142 18.18 8.41 6.75
CA ASN A 142 17.10 9.15 6.11
C ASN A 142 16.81 10.44 6.90
N ALA A 143 16.93 11.62 6.24
CA ALA A 143 16.64 12.90 6.88
C ALA A 143 15.20 12.99 7.41
N TYR A 144 14.24 12.34 6.75
CA TYR A 144 12.86 12.27 7.19
C TYR A 144 12.71 11.51 8.53
N PHE A 145 13.61 10.57 8.83
CA PHE A 145 13.59 9.86 10.12
C PHE A 145 13.88 10.80 11.29
N GLU A 146 14.89 11.66 11.17
CA GLU A 146 15.23 12.64 12.21
C GLU A 146 14.14 13.72 12.35
N GLU A 147 13.55 14.15 11.24
CA GLU A 147 12.39 15.04 11.24
C GLU A 147 11.21 14.41 11.98
N LEU A 148 10.87 13.18 11.65
CA LEU A 148 9.79 12.42 12.28
C LEU A 148 10.02 12.22 13.78
N ARG A 149 11.24 11.83 14.15
CA ARG A 149 11.66 11.69 15.55
C ARG A 149 11.52 12.99 16.34
N SER A 150 11.96 14.11 15.76
CA SER A 150 11.84 15.43 16.37
C SER A 150 10.39 15.84 16.59
N LYS A 151 9.50 15.55 15.62
CA LYS A 151 8.10 15.94 15.65
C LYS A 151 7.25 15.07 16.58
N THR A 152 7.48 13.77 16.60
CA THR A 152 6.62 12.82 17.31
C THR A 152 7.21 12.35 18.63
N GLN A 153 8.54 12.43 18.78
CA GLN A 153 9.29 11.87 19.92
C GLN A 153 8.96 10.38 20.16
N PHE A 154 8.78 9.63 19.09
CA PHE A 154 8.40 8.21 19.13
C PHE A 154 9.39 7.34 19.91
N ASP A 155 10.65 7.75 19.99
CA ASP A 155 11.71 7.10 20.75
C ASP A 155 11.47 7.11 22.27
N LYS A 156 10.53 7.90 22.76
CA LYS A 156 10.10 7.89 24.15
C LYS A 156 8.97 6.88 24.43
N ASP A 157 8.33 6.33 23.41
CA ASP A 157 7.30 5.30 23.57
C ASP A 157 7.89 3.93 23.24
N PRO A 158 8.10 3.04 24.23
CA PRO A 158 8.73 1.74 24.01
C PRO A 158 7.91 0.80 23.11
N ARG A 159 6.63 1.13 22.85
CA ARG A 159 5.78 0.37 21.95
C ARG A 159 6.13 0.61 20.47
N VAL A 160 6.72 1.76 20.12
CA VAL A 160 7.04 2.12 18.74
C VAL A 160 8.42 1.58 18.38
N LYS A 161 8.50 0.68 17.41
CA LYS A 161 9.72 -0.07 17.07
C LYS A 161 10.00 -0.02 15.59
N PHE A 162 11.05 0.73 15.21
CA PHE A 162 11.61 0.69 13.86
C PHE A 162 12.60 -0.47 13.78
N VAL A 163 12.30 -1.46 12.96
CA VAL A 163 13.02 -2.74 12.95
C VAL A 163 13.88 -2.96 11.68
N GLY A 164 14.00 -1.92 10.86
CA GLY A 164 14.77 -2.01 9.61
C GLY A 164 13.99 -2.67 8.48
N THR A 165 14.71 -3.34 7.58
CA THR A 165 14.13 -4.01 6.41
C THR A 165 14.14 -5.52 6.56
N VAL A 166 13.10 -6.18 6.05
CA VAL A 166 13.01 -7.63 5.95
C VAL A 166 12.85 -7.97 4.46
N TYR A 167 13.74 -8.80 3.92
CA TYR A 167 13.73 -9.19 2.50
C TYR A 167 13.21 -10.60 2.24
N ASP A 168 13.17 -11.46 3.27
CA ASP A 168 12.61 -12.82 3.17
C ASP A 168 11.09 -12.74 3.00
N GLN A 169 10.60 -13.07 1.81
CA GLN A 169 9.19 -12.93 1.46
C GLN A 169 8.29 -13.85 2.28
N ASP A 170 8.73 -15.07 2.60
CA ASP A 170 7.94 -15.98 3.41
C ASP A 170 7.85 -15.50 4.87
N LEU A 171 8.94 -14.92 5.37
CA LEU A 171 8.95 -14.26 6.68
C LEU A 171 8.04 -13.01 6.71
N LEU A 172 8.01 -12.22 5.63
CA LEU A 172 7.08 -11.08 5.51
C LEU A 172 5.61 -11.53 5.52
N LYS A 173 5.28 -12.64 4.85
CA LYS A 173 3.94 -13.23 4.91
C LYS A 173 3.59 -13.64 6.34
N TYR A 174 4.53 -14.29 7.04
CA TYR A 174 4.34 -14.66 8.43
C TYR A 174 4.11 -13.46 9.33
N ILE A 175 4.93 -12.43 9.23
CA ILE A 175 4.82 -11.18 10.01
C ILE A 175 3.45 -10.51 9.76
N ARG A 176 2.98 -10.44 8.50
CA ARG A 176 1.66 -9.90 8.18
C ARG A 176 0.53 -10.76 8.77
N LYS A 177 0.62 -12.07 8.62
CA LYS A 177 -0.37 -13.03 9.15
C LYS A 177 -0.50 -12.92 10.67
N GLU A 178 0.61 -12.79 11.37
CA GLU A 178 0.65 -12.75 12.83
C GLU A 178 0.58 -11.33 13.41
N ALA A 179 0.45 -10.29 12.59
CA ALA A 179 0.07 -8.97 13.07
C ALA A 179 -1.35 -9.00 13.64
N PHE A 180 -1.59 -8.24 14.71
CA PHE A 180 -2.95 -7.99 15.18
C PHE A 180 -3.72 -7.19 14.13
N ALA A 181 -3.09 -6.11 13.61
CA ALA A 181 -3.62 -5.33 12.50
C ALA A 181 -2.50 -4.74 11.65
N TYR A 182 -2.81 -4.49 10.37
CA TYR A 182 -1.96 -3.73 9.46
C TYR A 182 -2.47 -2.30 9.32
N ILE A 183 -1.61 -1.29 9.49
CA ILE A 183 -1.96 0.12 9.29
C ILE A 183 -1.44 0.56 7.93
N HIS A 184 -2.33 0.98 7.05
CA HIS A 184 -2.02 1.46 5.71
C HIS A 184 -2.27 2.95 5.58
N GLY A 185 -1.21 3.74 5.41
CA GLY A 185 -1.26 5.20 5.34
C GLY A 185 -1.01 5.80 3.95
N HIS A 186 -0.85 4.99 2.90
CA HIS A 186 -0.56 5.48 1.55
C HIS A 186 -1.70 6.34 0.99
N GLU A 187 -1.38 7.56 0.49
CA GLU A 187 -2.40 8.51 0.05
C GLU A 187 -2.25 9.00 -1.39
N VAL A 188 -1.16 8.65 -2.09
CA VAL A 188 -0.89 9.14 -3.45
C VAL A 188 -0.56 7.99 -4.38
N GLY A 189 -1.41 7.73 -5.36
CA GLY A 189 -1.14 6.69 -6.36
C GLY A 189 -2.38 5.93 -6.78
N GLY A 190 -2.19 4.75 -7.31
CA GLY A 190 -3.21 3.79 -7.72
C GLY A 190 -3.33 2.62 -6.75
N THR A 191 -3.43 1.42 -7.30
CA THR A 191 -3.43 0.18 -6.54
C THR A 191 -2.06 -0.03 -5.88
N ASN A 192 -2.04 -0.13 -4.54
CA ASN A 192 -0.80 -0.31 -3.80
C ASN A 192 -0.52 -1.80 -3.55
N PRO A 193 0.58 -2.38 -4.10
CA PRO A 193 0.90 -3.79 -3.88
C PRO A 193 1.02 -4.16 -2.40
N GLY A 194 1.57 -3.27 -1.56
CA GLY A 194 1.68 -3.50 -0.11
C GLY A 194 0.33 -3.64 0.59
N LEU A 195 -0.74 -2.95 0.10
CA LEU A 195 -2.09 -3.13 0.60
C LEU A 195 -2.66 -4.49 0.18
N LEU A 196 -2.47 -4.88 -1.09
CA LEU A 196 -2.91 -6.20 -1.59
C LEU A 196 -2.26 -7.33 -0.78
N GLU A 197 -0.95 -7.26 -0.57
CA GLU A 197 -0.19 -8.24 0.22
C GLU A 197 -0.64 -8.29 1.69
N ALA A 198 -0.97 -7.14 2.29
CA ALA A 198 -1.48 -7.10 3.65
C ALA A 198 -2.87 -7.73 3.74
N MET A 199 -3.79 -7.37 2.83
CA MET A 199 -5.14 -7.94 2.79
C MET A 199 -5.17 -9.43 2.47
N ALA A 200 -4.15 -9.93 1.75
CA ALA A 200 -3.98 -11.36 1.49
C ALA A 200 -3.58 -12.16 2.73
N GLN A 201 -2.98 -11.55 3.74
CA GLN A 201 -2.39 -12.25 4.88
C GLN A 201 -2.97 -11.82 6.24
N THR A 202 -3.24 -10.53 6.45
CA THR A 202 -3.66 -9.96 7.74
C THR A 202 -5.18 -9.94 7.87
N ASP A 203 -5.70 -10.33 9.02
CA ASP A 203 -7.16 -10.38 9.24
C ASP A 203 -7.78 -9.00 9.46
N LEU A 204 -7.07 -8.05 10.07
CA LEU A 204 -7.53 -6.69 10.30
C LEU A 204 -6.64 -5.67 9.59
N ASN A 205 -7.23 -4.89 8.69
CA ASN A 205 -6.53 -3.84 7.97
C ASN A 205 -7.16 -2.47 8.30
N LEU A 206 -6.36 -1.56 8.88
CA LEU A 206 -6.73 -0.17 9.17
C LEU A 206 -6.20 0.71 8.04
N VAL A 207 -7.07 1.16 7.16
CA VAL A 207 -6.70 1.72 5.87
C VAL A 207 -7.06 3.21 5.80
N LEU A 208 -6.14 4.06 5.35
CA LEU A 208 -6.45 5.47 5.10
C LEU A 208 -7.55 5.59 4.03
N GLY A 209 -8.64 6.29 4.37
CA GLY A 209 -9.88 6.31 3.62
C GLY A 209 -9.87 7.16 2.35
N VAL A 210 -8.80 7.11 1.54
CA VAL A 210 -8.74 7.72 0.21
C VAL A 210 -9.37 6.83 -0.86
N SER A 211 -9.76 7.41 -1.99
CA SER A 211 -10.54 6.72 -3.04
C SER A 211 -9.87 5.45 -3.57
N PHE A 212 -8.56 5.49 -3.85
CA PHE A 212 -7.85 4.33 -4.41
C PHE A 212 -7.73 3.18 -3.39
N ASN A 213 -7.57 3.48 -2.11
CA ASN A 213 -7.55 2.45 -1.07
C ASN A 213 -8.93 1.84 -0.88
N ARG A 214 -9.99 2.68 -0.96
CA ARG A 214 -11.38 2.20 -0.87
C ARG A 214 -11.78 1.33 -2.04
N SER A 215 -11.33 1.62 -3.26
CA SER A 215 -11.60 0.77 -4.42
C SER A 215 -10.97 -0.61 -4.31
N VAL A 216 -9.84 -0.73 -3.62
CA VAL A 216 -9.17 -2.01 -3.34
C VAL A 216 -9.81 -2.74 -2.16
N ALA A 217 -9.90 -2.07 -1.01
CA ALA A 217 -10.27 -2.73 0.24
C ALA A 217 -11.79 -2.83 0.46
N GLN A 218 -12.60 -2.05 -0.26
CA GLN A 218 -14.06 -2.07 -0.19
C GLN A 218 -14.57 -2.10 1.27
N ASP A 219 -15.49 -2.99 1.62
CA ASP A 219 -16.04 -3.15 2.96
C ASP A 219 -15.26 -4.17 3.81
N THR A 220 -14.08 -4.61 3.32
CA THR A 220 -13.27 -5.65 3.98
C THR A 220 -12.12 -5.09 4.83
N ALA A 221 -12.15 -3.78 5.13
CA ALA A 221 -11.20 -3.09 5.99
C ALA A 221 -11.91 -2.12 6.94
N ARG A 222 -11.17 -1.59 7.91
CA ARG A 222 -11.58 -0.45 8.73
C ARG A 222 -10.87 0.81 8.25
N TYR A 223 -11.62 1.92 8.13
CA TYR A 223 -11.08 3.14 7.52
C TYR A 223 -10.81 4.22 8.55
N TRP A 224 -9.67 4.86 8.41
CA TRP A 224 -9.30 6.01 9.20
C TRP A 224 -9.07 7.26 8.32
N LYS A 225 -9.06 8.42 8.95
CA LYS A 225 -8.79 9.73 8.37
C LYS A 225 -7.62 10.39 9.09
N LYS A 226 -7.06 11.44 8.49
CA LYS A 226 -5.92 12.17 9.08
C LYS A 226 -6.33 13.17 10.19
N ASP A 227 -7.61 13.27 10.48
CA ASP A 227 -8.11 14.12 11.56
C ASP A 227 -7.57 13.61 12.91
N GLU A 228 -7.15 14.53 13.76
CA GLU A 228 -6.63 14.24 15.09
C GLU A 228 -7.63 13.39 15.92
N GLY A 229 -7.11 12.36 16.57
CA GLY A 229 -7.92 11.43 17.36
C GLY A 229 -8.63 10.35 16.54
N ASN A 230 -8.65 10.43 15.20
CA ASN A 230 -9.44 9.50 14.39
C ASN A 230 -8.87 8.08 14.38
N LEU A 231 -7.56 7.93 14.10
CA LEU A 231 -6.93 6.62 14.09
C LEU A 231 -6.72 6.08 15.51
N SER A 232 -6.38 6.94 16.49
CA SER A 232 -6.22 6.51 17.88
C SER A 232 -7.53 5.95 18.45
N HIS A 233 -8.66 6.63 18.20
CA HIS A 233 -9.97 6.11 18.59
C HIS A 233 -10.32 4.80 17.88
N LEU A 234 -10.01 4.68 16.59
CA LEU A 234 -10.19 3.42 15.86
C LEU A 234 -9.33 2.29 16.45
N ILE A 235 -8.07 2.57 16.82
CA ILE A 235 -7.19 1.60 17.49
C ILE A 235 -7.82 1.13 18.79
N ASP A 236 -8.32 2.05 19.63
CA ASP A 236 -8.96 1.70 20.90
C ASP A 236 -10.23 0.86 20.70
N GLN A 237 -11.03 1.17 19.68
CA GLN A 237 -12.22 0.39 19.32
C GLN A 237 -11.87 -1.03 18.88
N VAL A 238 -10.86 -1.18 18.01
CA VAL A 238 -10.51 -2.51 17.49
C VAL A 238 -9.79 -3.36 18.55
N ASP A 239 -9.05 -2.74 19.46
CA ASP A 239 -8.40 -3.44 20.58
C ASP A 239 -9.39 -4.12 21.53
N ALA A 240 -10.62 -3.60 21.62
CA ALA A 240 -11.69 -4.19 22.42
C ALA A 240 -12.28 -5.49 21.84
N ILE A 241 -11.95 -5.81 20.59
CA ILE A 241 -12.43 -7.00 19.88
C ILE A 241 -11.28 -7.99 19.70
N SER A 242 -11.48 -9.22 20.12
CA SER A 242 -10.42 -10.23 20.13
C SER A 242 -10.26 -11.00 18.81
N ASP A 243 -11.29 -10.99 17.95
CA ASP A 243 -11.30 -11.81 16.73
C ASP A 243 -11.81 -11.02 15.51
N TYR A 244 -10.98 -11.01 14.46
CA TYR A 244 -11.27 -10.43 13.16
C TYR A 244 -11.20 -11.45 12.02
N SER A 245 -11.23 -12.74 12.32
CA SER A 245 -11.07 -13.81 11.33
C SER A 245 -12.12 -13.75 10.21
N GLU A 246 -13.35 -13.37 10.51
CA GLU A 246 -14.40 -13.23 9.49
C GLU A 246 -14.10 -12.05 8.55
N LEU A 247 -13.64 -10.92 9.08
CA LEU A 247 -13.22 -9.79 8.24
C LEU A 247 -12.02 -10.16 7.37
N GLY A 248 -11.06 -10.90 7.94
CA GLY A 248 -9.91 -11.43 7.23
C GLY A 248 -10.28 -12.40 6.12
N LYS A 249 -11.27 -13.27 6.33
CA LYS A 249 -11.79 -14.14 5.27
C LYS A 249 -12.39 -13.35 4.12
N LEU A 250 -13.17 -12.32 4.41
CA LEU A 250 -13.75 -11.44 3.38
C LEU A 250 -12.66 -10.69 2.61
N ALA A 251 -11.63 -10.19 3.30
CA ALA A 251 -10.50 -9.52 2.66
C ALA A 251 -9.75 -10.47 1.72
N LYS A 252 -9.43 -11.69 2.16
CA LYS A 252 -8.76 -12.71 1.34
C LYS A 252 -9.60 -13.15 0.16
N GLU A 253 -10.92 -13.26 0.32
CA GLU A 253 -11.83 -13.60 -0.78
C GLU A 253 -11.88 -12.46 -1.82
N ASN A 254 -11.93 -11.20 -1.39
CA ASN A 254 -11.82 -10.04 -2.28
C ASN A 254 -10.50 -10.07 -3.09
N MET A 255 -9.37 -10.38 -2.42
CA MET A 255 -8.07 -10.52 -3.10
C MET A 255 -8.10 -11.67 -4.12
N LYS A 256 -8.69 -12.80 -3.77
CA LYS A 256 -8.81 -13.97 -4.64
C LYS A 256 -9.66 -13.69 -5.88
N GLN A 257 -10.75 -12.97 -5.72
CA GLN A 257 -11.66 -12.68 -6.83
C GLN A 257 -11.10 -11.62 -7.79
N ASN A 258 -10.34 -10.65 -7.28
CA ASN A 258 -10.04 -9.44 -8.02
C ASN A 258 -8.56 -9.19 -8.30
N PHE A 259 -7.63 -9.79 -7.53
CA PHE A 259 -6.22 -9.39 -7.55
C PHE A 259 -5.23 -10.56 -7.61
N THR A 260 -5.63 -11.72 -8.16
CA THR A 260 -4.68 -12.82 -8.41
C THR A 260 -3.83 -12.55 -9.64
N TRP A 261 -2.58 -13.02 -9.63
CA TRP A 261 -1.71 -12.89 -10.79
C TRP A 261 -2.29 -13.57 -12.04
N GLU A 262 -2.99 -14.72 -11.89
CA GLU A 262 -3.64 -15.42 -12.99
C GLU A 262 -4.68 -14.53 -13.68
N LYS A 263 -5.51 -13.85 -12.89
CA LYS A 263 -6.52 -12.93 -13.42
C LYS A 263 -5.87 -11.75 -14.15
N ILE A 264 -4.90 -11.09 -13.49
CA ILE A 264 -4.27 -9.90 -14.03
C ILE A 264 -3.49 -10.21 -15.33
N VAL A 265 -2.76 -11.32 -15.36
CA VAL A 265 -2.06 -11.77 -16.56
C VAL A 265 -3.05 -12.10 -17.67
N GLY A 266 -4.16 -12.79 -17.36
CA GLY A 266 -5.22 -13.08 -18.33
C GLY A 266 -5.83 -11.81 -18.96
N GLU A 267 -6.10 -10.76 -18.14
CA GLU A 267 -6.61 -9.47 -18.62
C GLU A 267 -5.60 -8.79 -19.58
N TYR A 268 -4.29 -8.86 -19.29
CA TYR A 268 -3.25 -8.36 -20.20
C TYR A 268 -3.14 -9.20 -21.48
N GLU A 269 -3.24 -10.53 -21.38
CA GLU A 269 -3.22 -11.42 -22.55
C GLU A 269 -4.39 -11.12 -23.49
N GLU A 270 -5.61 -11.02 -22.97
CA GLU A 270 -6.80 -10.64 -23.74
C GLU A 270 -6.60 -9.30 -24.45
N LEU A 271 -6.06 -8.31 -23.71
CA LEU A 271 -5.81 -6.99 -24.28
C LEU A 271 -4.76 -7.01 -25.39
N PHE A 272 -3.70 -7.81 -25.27
CA PHE A 272 -2.63 -7.83 -26.26
C PHE A 272 -2.96 -8.68 -27.48
N LEU A 273 -3.89 -9.61 -27.37
CA LEU A 273 -4.35 -10.47 -28.46
C LEU A 273 -5.55 -9.86 -29.24
N SER A 274 -6.19 -8.81 -28.71
CA SER A 274 -7.27 -8.06 -29.35
C SER A 274 -6.73 -7.00 -30.31
#